data_598e71bd7d3c81add0edb4323057d9ab
#
_entry.id   598e71bd7d3c81add0edb4323057d9ab
#
_cell.length_a   1.000
_cell.length_b   1.000
_cell.length_c   1.000
_cell.angle_alpha   90.00
_cell.angle_beta   90.00
_cell.angle_gamma   90.00
#
_symmetry.space_group_name_H-M   'P 1'
#
loop_
_entity.id
_entity.type
_entity.pdbx_description
1 polymer ?
#
loop_
_entity_poly.entity_id
_entity_poly.type
_entity_poly.pdbx_seq_one_letter_code
_entity_poly.pdbx_strand_id
1 'polypeptide(L)'
;QFLAALKPELEKLGISEVAYFHISDEPSREQFDSYKAAKEAVEKDLEGYQMMDALSDYEFYEKGLVSQPVCAVNHIQPFLEKRPEKLWGYYCTGQYVDVTNRFIVQPGYRTRILGTQMYKYQLDGFLHWGYNFYNAEHSIFPIDPYRCTDAAGAFPSGDPFLVYPGADKEPEESLRIMLMDEAMSDLCAMNYLEELAGRDVVMECIEPEGGEKVEFESYPRSIAYLVEMRKKVNREIEKRMK
;
A
#
# COMPACT_ATOMS: atom_id res chain seq x y z
N GLN A 1 -21.71 -13.07 18.38
CA GLN A 1 -21.05 -14.19 19.12
C GLN A 1 -19.55 -14.28 18.75
N PHE A 2 -19.18 -14.33 17.46
CA PHE A 2 -17.77 -14.44 17.07
C PHE A 2 -16.93 -13.25 17.59
N LEU A 3 -17.34 -12.02 17.32
CA LEU A 3 -16.61 -10.81 17.79
C LEU A 3 -16.51 -10.74 19.32
N ALA A 4 -17.59 -11.13 20.01
CA ALA A 4 -17.58 -11.18 21.49
C ALA A 4 -16.58 -12.20 22.05
N ALA A 5 -16.25 -13.25 21.31
CA ALA A 5 -15.23 -14.23 21.69
C ALA A 5 -13.83 -13.79 21.25
N LEU A 6 -13.69 -13.09 20.13
CA LEU A 6 -12.41 -12.64 19.57
C LEU A 6 -11.79 -11.51 20.39
N LYS A 7 -12.57 -10.49 20.79
CA LYS A 7 -12.08 -9.31 21.51
C LYS A 7 -11.24 -9.65 22.75
N PRO A 8 -11.70 -10.51 23.68
CA PRO A 8 -10.89 -10.90 24.86
C PRO A 8 -9.56 -11.58 24.49
N GLU A 9 -9.51 -12.31 23.37
CA GLU A 9 -8.25 -12.93 22.92
C GLU A 9 -7.28 -11.89 22.35
N LEU A 10 -7.76 -10.88 21.61
CA LEU A 10 -6.92 -9.77 21.14
C LEU A 10 -6.35 -8.97 22.34
N GLU A 11 -7.15 -8.70 23.35
CA GLU A 11 -6.72 -8.02 24.57
C GLU A 11 -5.66 -8.84 25.32
N LYS A 12 -5.90 -10.13 25.50
CA LYS A 12 -4.97 -11.06 26.15
C LYS A 12 -3.62 -11.16 25.42
N LEU A 13 -3.64 -11.08 24.10
CA LEU A 13 -2.42 -11.08 23.28
C LEU A 13 -1.74 -9.70 23.22
N GLY A 14 -2.36 -8.65 23.75
CA GLY A 14 -1.82 -7.28 23.72
C GLY A 14 -1.79 -6.66 22.32
N ILE A 15 -2.67 -7.10 21.40
CA ILE A 15 -2.70 -6.64 20.01
C ILE A 15 -3.98 -5.88 19.63
N SER A 16 -4.84 -5.55 20.59
CA SER A 16 -6.11 -4.84 20.35
C SER A 16 -5.91 -3.51 19.63
N GLU A 17 -4.89 -2.73 20.00
CA GLU A 17 -4.61 -1.41 19.43
C GLU A 17 -4.09 -1.45 17.99
N VAL A 18 -3.55 -2.61 17.57
CA VAL A 18 -3.03 -2.82 16.21
C VAL A 18 -3.93 -3.73 15.37
N ALA A 19 -5.08 -4.14 15.91
CA ALA A 19 -6.07 -4.93 15.22
C ALA A 19 -7.00 -4.01 14.41
N TYR A 20 -7.11 -4.29 13.12
CA TYR A 20 -8.02 -3.61 12.20
C TYR A 20 -9.13 -4.55 11.76
N PHE A 21 -10.35 -4.01 11.68
CA PHE A 21 -11.50 -4.74 11.17
C PHE A 21 -11.93 -4.19 9.82
N HIS A 22 -12.40 -5.07 8.99
CA HIS A 22 -12.80 -4.82 7.61
C HIS A 22 -14.29 -5.15 7.44
N ILE A 23 -15.05 -4.25 6.82
CA ILE A 23 -16.49 -4.41 6.62
C ILE A 23 -16.79 -4.99 5.25
N SER A 24 -16.21 -4.38 4.20
CA SER A 24 -16.43 -4.83 2.82
C SER A 24 -15.29 -4.38 1.94
N ASP A 25 -14.92 -5.21 0.97
CA ASP A 25 -13.86 -4.93 0.02
C ASP A 25 -14.36 -4.10 -1.15
N GLU A 26 -13.65 -3.00 -1.45
CA GLU A 26 -13.88 -2.11 -2.59
C GLU A 26 -15.36 -1.81 -2.88
N PRO A 27 -16.14 -1.31 -1.89
CA PRO A 27 -17.56 -1.10 -2.09
C PRO A 27 -17.82 -0.06 -3.18
N SER A 28 -18.73 -0.37 -4.10
CA SER A 28 -19.19 0.57 -5.11
C SER A 28 -20.30 1.49 -4.55
N ARG A 29 -20.58 2.59 -5.25
CA ARG A 29 -21.63 3.53 -4.85
C ARG A 29 -23.01 2.88 -4.76
N GLU A 30 -23.31 1.90 -5.58
CA GLU A 30 -24.57 1.14 -5.54
C GLU A 30 -24.69 0.31 -4.26
N GLN A 31 -23.57 -0.01 -3.62
CA GLN A 31 -23.51 -0.80 -2.38
C GLN A 31 -23.53 0.07 -1.12
N PHE A 32 -23.69 1.40 -1.25
CA PHE A 32 -23.60 2.33 -0.13
C PHE A 32 -24.55 1.98 1.02
N ASP A 33 -25.82 1.72 0.71
CA ASP A 33 -26.82 1.37 1.74
C ASP A 33 -26.56 0.01 2.38
N SER A 34 -26.12 -0.97 1.60
CA SER A 34 -25.78 -2.31 2.12
C SER A 34 -24.53 -2.27 2.99
N TYR A 35 -23.51 -1.47 2.59
CA TYR A 35 -22.33 -1.23 3.40
C TYR A 35 -22.68 -0.57 4.75
N LYS A 36 -23.52 0.47 4.71
CA LYS A 36 -24.00 1.16 5.92
C LYS A 36 -24.69 0.19 6.87
N ALA A 37 -25.59 -0.63 6.35
CA ALA A 37 -26.30 -1.64 7.16
C ALA A 37 -25.33 -2.68 7.75
N ALA A 38 -24.33 -3.13 7.01
CA ALA A 38 -23.30 -4.05 7.49
C ALA A 38 -22.47 -3.41 8.62
N LYS A 39 -22.06 -2.16 8.47
CA LYS A 39 -21.34 -1.40 9.51
C LYS A 39 -22.19 -1.28 10.78
N GLU A 40 -23.43 -0.82 10.67
CA GLU A 40 -24.35 -0.65 11.82
C GLU A 40 -24.56 -1.98 12.58
N ALA A 41 -24.57 -3.11 11.88
CA ALA A 41 -24.74 -4.43 12.49
C ALA A 41 -23.58 -4.84 13.41
N VAL A 42 -22.36 -4.33 13.17
CA VAL A 42 -21.15 -4.71 13.94
C VAL A 42 -20.58 -3.56 14.79
N GLU A 43 -21.03 -2.34 14.59
CA GLU A 43 -20.45 -1.12 15.19
C GLU A 43 -20.36 -1.20 16.73
N LYS A 44 -21.39 -1.72 17.41
CA LYS A 44 -21.37 -1.90 18.87
C LYS A 44 -20.35 -2.95 19.32
N ASP A 45 -20.24 -4.02 18.54
CA ASP A 45 -19.28 -5.09 18.85
C ASP A 45 -17.84 -4.67 18.60
N LEU A 46 -17.62 -3.70 17.69
CA LEU A 46 -16.31 -3.19 17.30
C LEU A 46 -15.97 -1.83 17.93
N GLU A 47 -16.75 -1.36 18.91
CA GLU A 47 -16.45 -0.12 19.63
C GLU A 47 -15.04 -0.16 20.24
N GLY A 48 -14.23 0.86 19.95
CA GLY A 48 -12.84 0.98 20.36
C GLY A 48 -11.82 0.33 19.42
N TYR A 49 -12.26 -0.39 18.38
CA TYR A 49 -11.37 -0.95 17.37
C TYR A 49 -11.33 -0.09 16.10
N GLN A 50 -10.23 -0.16 15.38
CA GLN A 50 -10.06 0.56 14.12
C GLN A 50 -10.73 -0.23 12.98
N MET A 51 -11.52 0.49 12.16
CA MET A 51 -12.10 -0.06 10.95
C MET A 51 -11.46 0.58 9.74
N MET A 52 -10.95 -0.24 8.84
CA MET A 52 -10.32 0.20 7.59
C MET A 52 -10.87 -0.60 6.43
N ASP A 53 -11.14 0.06 5.32
CA ASP A 53 -11.58 -0.59 4.09
C ASP A 53 -10.88 -0.02 2.87
N ALA A 54 -10.57 -0.89 1.91
CA ALA A 54 -10.11 -0.50 0.59
C ALA A 54 -11.27 0.13 -0.19
N LEU A 55 -11.08 1.33 -0.74
CA LEU A 55 -12.10 2.04 -1.50
C LEU A 55 -11.54 2.98 -2.56
N SER A 56 -12.35 3.19 -3.60
CA SER A 56 -12.08 4.17 -4.65
C SER A 56 -13.00 5.39 -4.55
N ASP A 57 -14.18 5.26 -3.91
CA ASP A 57 -15.15 6.35 -3.80
C ASP A 57 -15.00 7.09 -2.47
N TYR A 58 -14.63 8.37 -2.57
CA TYR A 58 -14.44 9.26 -1.42
C TYR A 58 -15.71 9.47 -0.58
N GLU A 59 -16.91 9.27 -1.15
CA GLU A 59 -18.18 9.51 -0.45
C GLU A 59 -18.33 8.63 0.81
N PHE A 60 -17.78 7.41 0.82
CA PHE A 60 -17.81 6.55 2.00
C PHE A 60 -17.08 7.17 3.19
N TYR A 61 -15.93 7.80 2.93
CA TYR A 61 -15.21 8.56 3.96
C TYR A 61 -15.94 9.86 4.33
N GLU A 62 -16.38 10.65 3.35
CA GLU A 62 -17.06 11.92 3.58
C GLU A 62 -18.35 11.76 4.41
N LYS A 63 -19.07 10.66 4.24
CA LYS A 63 -20.27 10.31 5.03
C LYS A 63 -19.97 9.63 6.37
N GLY A 64 -18.69 9.47 6.73
CA GLY A 64 -18.27 8.87 8.00
C GLY A 64 -18.51 7.35 8.09
N LEU A 65 -18.70 6.67 6.96
CA LEU A 65 -18.86 5.22 6.96
C LEU A 65 -17.52 4.48 7.16
N VAL A 66 -16.44 5.02 6.63
CA VAL A 66 -15.08 4.49 6.80
C VAL A 66 -14.26 5.51 7.58
N SER A 67 -13.71 5.12 8.72
CA SER A 67 -12.89 6.01 9.56
C SER A 67 -11.46 6.10 9.06
N GLN A 68 -10.89 5.00 8.59
CA GLN A 68 -9.56 4.94 8.00
C GLN A 68 -9.63 4.39 6.58
N PRO A 69 -9.63 5.27 5.56
CA PRO A 69 -9.67 4.83 4.18
C PRO A 69 -8.31 4.31 3.73
N VAL A 70 -8.35 3.19 2.97
CA VAL A 70 -7.24 2.70 2.17
C VAL A 70 -7.63 2.96 0.72
N CYS A 71 -7.13 4.03 0.12
CA CYS A 71 -7.62 4.45 -1.19
C CYS A 71 -6.81 3.87 -2.35
N ALA A 72 -7.48 3.51 -3.43
CA ALA A 72 -6.82 3.16 -4.68
C ALA A 72 -6.00 4.35 -5.18
N VAL A 73 -4.71 4.14 -5.50
CA VAL A 73 -3.79 5.24 -5.82
C VAL A 73 -4.18 6.04 -7.06
N ASN A 74 -4.96 5.46 -7.98
CA ASN A 74 -5.53 6.17 -9.14
C ASN A 74 -6.84 6.94 -8.80
N HIS A 75 -7.36 6.81 -7.58
CA HIS A 75 -8.52 7.54 -7.06
C HIS A 75 -8.17 8.40 -5.83
N ILE A 76 -6.88 8.59 -5.56
CA ILE A 76 -6.39 9.20 -4.32
C ILE A 76 -6.65 10.71 -4.22
N GLN A 77 -6.82 11.41 -5.35
CA GLN A 77 -6.86 12.88 -5.39
C GLN A 77 -7.88 13.52 -4.42
N PRO A 78 -9.14 13.07 -4.33
CA PRO A 78 -10.08 13.65 -3.35
C PRO A 78 -9.64 13.47 -1.90
N PHE A 79 -8.94 12.36 -1.59
CA PHE A 79 -8.41 12.11 -0.26
C PHE A 79 -7.18 12.96 0.06
N LEU A 80 -6.44 13.43 -0.93
CA LEU A 80 -5.34 14.37 -0.74
C LEU A 80 -5.85 15.79 -0.52
N GLU A 81 -6.94 16.19 -1.18
CA GLU A 81 -7.55 17.52 -1.05
C GLU A 81 -8.25 17.72 0.31
N LYS A 82 -8.91 16.68 0.79
CA LYS A 82 -9.60 16.65 2.09
C LYS A 82 -9.05 15.54 2.95
N ARG A 83 -7.79 15.68 3.34
CA ARG A 83 -6.98 14.62 3.92
C ARG A 83 -7.59 14.02 5.19
N PRO A 84 -7.77 12.71 5.28
CA PRO A 84 -8.02 11.97 6.51
C PRO A 84 -6.86 12.14 7.51
N GLU A 85 -7.14 11.91 8.79
CA GLU A 85 -6.09 11.87 9.82
C GLU A 85 -5.02 10.83 9.50
N LYS A 86 -5.46 9.64 9.03
CA LYS A 86 -4.59 8.59 8.50
C LYS A 86 -5.04 8.24 7.09
N LEU A 87 -4.13 8.28 6.15
CA LEU A 87 -4.38 7.95 4.75
C LEU A 87 -3.46 6.81 4.31
N TRP A 88 -4.05 5.68 3.98
CA TRP A 88 -3.36 4.58 3.33
C TRP A 88 -3.69 4.54 1.86
N GLY A 89 -2.75 4.00 1.08
CA GLY A 89 -2.98 3.72 -0.33
C GLY A 89 -2.93 2.23 -0.64
N TYR A 90 -3.47 1.84 -1.78
CA TYR A 90 -3.26 0.50 -2.34
C TYR A 90 -3.22 0.54 -3.86
N TYR A 91 -2.61 -0.46 -4.43
CA TYR A 91 -2.82 -0.88 -5.81
C TYR A 91 -3.07 -2.39 -5.86
N CYS A 92 -3.73 -2.84 -6.91
CA CYS A 92 -3.95 -4.26 -7.19
C CYS A 92 -4.03 -4.50 -8.71
N THR A 93 -4.85 -5.43 -9.15
CA THR A 93 -5.03 -5.81 -10.56
C THR A 93 -5.47 -4.66 -11.47
N GLY A 94 -6.25 -3.70 -10.94
CA GLY A 94 -6.82 -2.59 -11.71
C GLY A 94 -5.84 -1.46 -12.03
N GLN A 95 -4.75 -1.32 -11.27
CA GLN A 95 -3.75 -0.26 -11.43
C GLN A 95 -2.55 -0.78 -12.24
N TYR A 96 -2.65 -0.86 -13.58
CA TYR A 96 -1.62 -1.55 -14.38
C TYR A 96 -0.98 -0.73 -15.51
N VAL A 97 -1.62 0.28 -16.08
CA VAL A 97 -1.08 1.02 -17.23
C VAL A 97 -0.06 2.07 -16.80
N ASP A 98 -0.51 3.15 -16.23
CA ASP A 98 0.34 4.29 -15.86
C ASP A 98 0.75 4.29 -14.39
N VAL A 99 -0.04 3.69 -13.56
CA VAL A 99 0.16 3.63 -12.10
C VAL A 99 1.33 2.72 -11.71
N THR A 100 2.01 3.08 -10.64
CA THR A 100 2.96 2.22 -9.95
C THR A 100 2.33 0.87 -9.61
N ASN A 101 3.07 -0.21 -9.85
CA ASN A 101 2.67 -1.56 -9.45
C ASN A 101 3.89 -2.50 -9.43
N ARG A 102 3.68 -3.78 -9.12
CA ARG A 102 4.72 -4.80 -8.91
C ARG A 102 4.57 -6.05 -9.78
N PHE A 103 3.93 -5.95 -10.95
CA PHE A 103 3.77 -7.10 -11.84
C PHE A 103 5.10 -7.58 -12.42
N ILE A 104 5.22 -8.88 -12.68
CA ILE A 104 6.46 -9.47 -13.24
C ILE A 104 6.85 -8.84 -14.57
N VAL A 105 5.88 -8.46 -15.39
CA VAL A 105 6.12 -7.84 -16.70
C VAL A 105 6.55 -6.37 -16.63
N GLN A 106 6.50 -5.76 -15.47
CA GLN A 106 6.87 -4.36 -15.29
C GLN A 106 8.33 -4.20 -14.88
N PRO A 107 9.01 -3.13 -15.35
CA PRO A 107 10.38 -2.86 -14.90
C PRO A 107 10.41 -2.50 -13.40
N GLY A 108 11.47 -2.94 -12.71
CA GLY A 108 11.59 -2.82 -11.24
C GLY A 108 11.51 -1.39 -10.68
N TYR A 109 11.81 -0.37 -11.46
CA TYR A 109 11.64 1.02 -11.00
C TYR A 109 10.17 1.35 -10.68
N ARG A 110 9.20 0.67 -11.31
CA ARG A 110 7.77 0.84 -11.01
C ARG A 110 7.38 0.32 -9.64
N THR A 111 8.09 -0.67 -9.13
CA THR A 111 7.92 -1.15 -7.76
C THR A 111 8.61 -0.20 -6.77
N ARG A 112 9.87 0.15 -7.04
CA ARG A 112 10.69 0.94 -6.10
C ARG A 112 10.23 2.39 -5.93
N ILE A 113 9.66 3.03 -6.95
CA ILE A 113 9.18 4.43 -6.86
C ILE A 113 8.11 4.64 -5.78
N LEU A 114 7.44 3.57 -5.35
CA LEU A 114 6.41 3.63 -4.32
C LEU A 114 6.87 4.34 -3.05
N GLY A 115 8.10 4.07 -2.57
CA GLY A 115 8.64 4.75 -1.39
C GLY A 115 8.69 6.26 -1.53
N THR A 116 9.07 6.74 -2.72
CA THR A 116 9.11 8.18 -3.04
C THR A 116 7.69 8.78 -3.09
N GLN A 117 6.74 8.04 -3.67
CA GLN A 117 5.32 8.46 -3.71
C GLN A 117 4.73 8.50 -2.31
N MET A 118 4.97 7.48 -1.48
CA MET A 118 4.53 7.47 -0.07
C MET A 118 5.07 8.67 0.70
N TYR A 119 6.36 8.99 0.56
CA TYR A 119 6.96 10.16 1.17
C TYR A 119 6.30 11.45 0.68
N LYS A 120 6.25 11.65 -0.64
CA LYS A 120 5.70 12.89 -1.23
C LYS A 120 4.26 13.15 -0.80
N TYR A 121 3.44 12.13 -0.81
CA TYR A 121 2.02 12.23 -0.46
C TYR A 121 1.73 11.95 1.01
N GLN A 122 2.79 11.72 1.81
CA GLN A 122 2.69 11.47 3.25
C GLN A 122 1.68 10.35 3.57
N LEU A 123 1.74 9.23 2.83
CA LEU A 123 0.90 8.09 3.13
C LEU A 123 1.37 7.43 4.43
N ASP A 124 0.43 7.18 5.33
CA ASP A 124 0.68 6.54 6.62
C ASP A 124 0.85 5.02 6.50
N GLY A 125 0.39 4.45 5.39
CA GLY A 125 0.53 3.03 5.10
C GLY A 125 0.22 2.68 3.65
N PHE A 126 0.55 1.45 3.31
CA PHE A 126 0.28 0.90 1.99
C PHE A 126 -0.20 -0.54 2.12
N LEU A 127 -1.29 -0.87 1.45
CA LEU A 127 -1.87 -2.20 1.45
C LEU A 127 -1.69 -2.86 0.09
N HIS A 128 -1.41 -4.14 0.08
CA HIS A 128 -1.58 -5.01 -1.07
C HIS A 128 -2.13 -6.36 -0.63
N TRP A 129 -3.14 -6.86 -1.33
CA TRP A 129 -3.86 -8.08 -0.97
C TRP A 129 -3.03 -9.36 -1.10
N GLY A 130 -2.16 -9.42 -2.13
CA GLY A 130 -1.44 -10.63 -2.53
C GLY A 130 -0.01 -10.68 -2.02
N TYR A 131 0.25 -11.38 -0.92
CA TYR A 131 1.59 -11.67 -0.43
C TYR A 131 2.05 -13.08 -0.82
N ASN A 132 1.18 -14.08 -0.59
CA ASN A 132 1.44 -15.51 -0.80
C ASN A 132 0.16 -16.28 -1.21
N PHE A 133 -0.63 -15.68 -2.07
CA PHE A 133 -1.86 -16.29 -2.57
C PHE A 133 -1.53 -17.29 -3.68
N TYR A 134 -1.43 -18.57 -3.31
CA TYR A 134 -1.08 -19.69 -4.21
C TYR A 134 -2.32 -20.48 -4.62
N ASN A 135 -3.35 -19.78 -5.06
CA ASN A 135 -4.60 -20.39 -5.50
C ASN A 135 -5.07 -19.78 -6.82
N ALA A 136 -5.94 -20.49 -7.52
CA ALA A 136 -6.76 -19.93 -8.57
C ALA A 136 -7.76 -18.92 -7.99
N GLU A 137 -8.41 -18.13 -8.83
CA GLU A 137 -9.45 -17.19 -8.45
C GLU A 137 -10.50 -17.87 -7.53
N HIS A 138 -10.97 -17.14 -6.53
CA HIS A 138 -11.89 -17.64 -5.49
C HIS A 138 -11.38 -18.86 -4.71
N SER A 139 -10.08 -19.12 -4.74
CA SER A 139 -9.45 -20.27 -4.05
C SER A 139 -10.03 -21.63 -4.45
N ILE A 140 -10.48 -21.79 -5.70
CA ILE A 140 -11.14 -23.00 -6.19
C ILE A 140 -10.19 -24.21 -6.16
N PHE A 141 -8.91 -23.99 -6.46
CA PHE A 141 -7.85 -25.00 -6.36
C PHE A 141 -6.48 -24.36 -6.14
N PRO A 142 -5.52 -25.06 -5.52
CA PRO A 142 -4.16 -24.54 -5.36
C PRO A 142 -3.40 -24.55 -6.71
N ILE A 143 -2.50 -23.58 -6.88
CA ILE A 143 -1.59 -23.50 -8.02
C ILE A 143 -0.14 -23.72 -7.56
N ASP A 144 0.72 -24.12 -8.50
CA ASP A 144 2.16 -24.09 -8.32
C ASP A 144 2.68 -22.70 -8.77
N PRO A 145 3.11 -21.82 -7.85
CA PRO A 145 3.52 -20.46 -8.19
C PRO A 145 4.78 -20.39 -9.05
N TYR A 146 5.57 -21.46 -9.13
CA TYR A 146 6.71 -21.57 -10.03
C TYR A 146 6.32 -21.82 -11.50
N ARG A 147 5.06 -22.22 -11.75
CA ARG A 147 4.52 -22.52 -13.07
C ARG A 147 3.35 -21.64 -13.48
N CYS A 148 2.64 -21.10 -12.50
CA CYS A 148 1.45 -20.29 -12.69
C CYS A 148 1.56 -19.05 -11.82
N THR A 149 1.81 -17.89 -12.42
CA THR A 149 2.06 -16.62 -11.71
C THR A 149 0.89 -15.66 -11.71
N ASP A 150 -0.26 -16.08 -12.28
CA ASP A 150 -1.42 -15.24 -12.61
C ASP A 150 -2.76 -15.80 -12.07
N ALA A 151 -2.68 -16.68 -11.06
CA ALA A 151 -3.85 -17.33 -10.46
C ALA A 151 -4.73 -18.06 -11.49
N ALA A 152 -4.11 -18.81 -12.39
CA ALA A 152 -4.76 -19.52 -13.51
C ALA A 152 -5.43 -18.57 -14.53
N GLY A 153 -4.81 -17.45 -14.82
CA GLY A 153 -5.27 -16.47 -15.81
C GLY A 153 -6.24 -15.42 -15.28
N ALA A 154 -6.48 -15.39 -13.97
CA ALA A 154 -7.41 -14.45 -13.36
C ALA A 154 -6.81 -13.06 -13.11
N PHE A 155 -5.50 -12.99 -12.81
CA PHE A 155 -4.82 -11.75 -12.43
C PHE A 155 -3.56 -11.50 -13.26
N PRO A 156 -3.03 -10.27 -13.31
CA PRO A 156 -1.74 -10.01 -13.91
C PRO A 156 -0.63 -10.82 -13.22
N SER A 157 0.32 -11.33 -14.02
CA SER A 157 1.44 -12.12 -13.49
C SER A 157 2.17 -11.43 -12.36
N GLY A 158 2.23 -12.09 -11.21
CA GLY A 158 2.91 -11.63 -10.01
C GLY A 158 2.07 -10.79 -9.06
N ASP A 159 0.84 -10.43 -9.42
CA ASP A 159 -0.08 -9.75 -8.52
C ASP A 159 -0.43 -10.61 -7.28
N PRO A 160 -0.73 -11.94 -7.42
CA PRO A 160 -1.16 -12.77 -6.30
C PRO A 160 -0.10 -12.98 -5.21
N PHE A 161 1.18 -12.84 -5.51
CA PHE A 161 2.23 -13.14 -4.52
C PHE A 161 3.54 -12.39 -4.76
N LEU A 162 4.25 -12.11 -3.68
CA LEU A 162 5.59 -11.51 -3.65
C LEU A 162 6.70 -12.50 -3.31
N VAL A 163 6.36 -13.56 -2.61
CA VAL A 163 7.30 -14.62 -2.21
C VAL A 163 6.87 -15.95 -2.79
N TYR A 164 7.79 -16.88 -2.86
CA TYR A 164 7.56 -18.26 -3.33
C TYR A 164 7.65 -19.23 -2.16
N PRO A 165 6.96 -20.37 -2.19
CA PRO A 165 7.05 -21.38 -1.14
C PRO A 165 8.37 -22.16 -1.27
N GLY A 166 9.30 -21.97 -0.36
CA GLY A 166 10.55 -22.74 -0.31
C GLY A 166 10.36 -24.19 0.11
N ALA A 167 11.31 -25.04 -0.26
CA ALA A 167 11.26 -26.48 0.01
C ALA A 167 11.30 -26.81 1.51
N ASP A 168 11.90 -25.96 2.32
CA ASP A 168 12.04 -26.06 3.78
C ASP A 168 10.92 -25.34 4.56
N LYS A 169 9.88 -24.89 3.88
CA LYS A 169 8.74 -24.09 4.39
C LYS A 169 9.09 -22.63 4.73
N GLU A 170 10.29 -22.18 4.43
CA GLU A 170 10.65 -20.77 4.50
C GLU A 170 10.28 -20.08 3.18
N PRO A 171 9.92 -18.79 3.20
CA PRO A 171 9.62 -18.06 1.97
C PRO A 171 10.87 -17.81 1.14
N GLU A 172 10.80 -18.07 -0.16
CA GLU A 172 11.82 -17.64 -1.11
C GLU A 172 11.49 -16.25 -1.65
N GLU A 173 12.43 -15.33 -1.55
CA GLU A 173 12.26 -13.93 -1.96
C GLU A 173 12.23 -13.79 -3.49
N SER A 174 11.31 -12.97 -3.99
CA SER A 174 11.34 -12.51 -5.38
C SER A 174 12.10 -11.19 -5.51
N LEU A 175 12.56 -10.86 -6.72
CA LEU A 175 13.09 -9.50 -7.00
C LEU A 175 12.10 -8.38 -6.63
N ARG A 176 10.82 -8.64 -6.66
CA ARG A 176 9.78 -7.65 -6.37
C ARG A 176 9.72 -7.31 -4.88
N ILE A 177 9.88 -8.30 -3.97
CA ILE A 177 9.94 -8.01 -2.54
C ILE A 177 11.24 -7.28 -2.18
N MET A 178 12.36 -7.62 -2.83
CA MET A 178 13.62 -6.90 -2.66
C MET A 178 13.50 -5.42 -3.11
N LEU A 179 12.78 -5.17 -4.21
CA LEU A 179 12.51 -3.80 -4.68
C LEU A 179 11.52 -3.05 -3.78
N MET A 180 10.60 -3.75 -3.11
CA MET A 180 9.75 -3.16 -2.07
C MET A 180 10.57 -2.78 -0.84
N ASP A 181 11.53 -3.61 -0.42
CA ASP A 181 12.46 -3.30 0.66
C ASP A 181 13.30 -2.05 0.33
N GLU A 182 13.83 -1.98 -0.89
CA GLU A 182 14.52 -0.78 -1.39
C GLU A 182 13.62 0.47 -1.37
N ALA A 183 12.33 0.33 -1.72
CA ALA A 183 11.36 1.43 -1.66
C ALA A 183 11.15 1.90 -0.22
N MET A 184 11.04 1.00 0.74
CA MET A 184 10.89 1.33 2.16
C MET A 184 12.18 1.93 2.73
N SER A 185 13.35 1.45 2.31
CA SER A 185 14.65 2.04 2.64
C SER A 185 14.78 3.47 2.10
N ASP A 186 14.28 3.74 0.90
CA ASP A 186 14.25 5.10 0.33
C ASP A 186 13.31 6.00 1.16
N LEU A 187 12.12 5.51 1.53
CA LEU A 187 11.18 6.23 2.40
C LEU A 187 11.79 6.56 3.76
N CYS A 188 12.44 5.59 4.42
CA CYS A 188 13.12 5.80 5.70
C CYS A 188 14.22 6.86 5.59
N ALA A 189 15.02 6.84 4.53
CA ALA A 189 16.08 7.82 4.33
C ALA A 189 15.53 9.23 4.08
N MET A 190 14.43 9.36 3.36
CA MET A 190 13.74 10.64 3.12
C MET A 190 13.14 11.20 4.43
N ASN A 191 12.48 10.36 5.23
CA ASN A 191 11.97 10.77 6.53
C ASN A 191 13.10 11.22 7.47
N TYR A 192 14.21 10.49 7.50
CA TYR A 192 15.37 10.88 8.29
C TYR A 192 16.00 12.20 7.82
N LEU A 193 16.08 12.43 6.51
CA LEU A 193 16.54 13.71 5.98
C LEU A 193 15.57 14.84 6.34
N GLU A 194 14.27 14.61 6.33
CA GLU A 194 13.28 15.61 6.75
C GLU A 194 13.47 16.03 8.21
N GLU A 195 13.73 15.08 9.12
CA GLU A 195 14.05 15.38 10.53
C GLU A 195 15.31 16.26 10.67
N LEU A 196 16.32 16.04 9.82
CA LEU A 196 17.59 16.78 9.88
C LEU A 196 17.52 18.16 9.18
N ALA A 197 16.73 18.32 8.14
CA ALA A 197 16.84 19.41 7.20
C ALA A 197 15.51 20.07 6.80
N GLY A 198 14.41 19.47 7.16
CA GLY A 198 13.07 19.88 6.73
C GLY A 198 12.68 19.34 5.36
N ARG A 199 11.37 19.36 5.13
CA ARG A 199 10.72 18.77 3.96
C ARG A 199 11.19 19.35 2.63
N ASP A 200 11.42 20.67 2.56
CA ASP A 200 11.80 21.33 1.31
C ASP A 200 13.11 20.78 0.73
N VAL A 201 14.07 20.43 1.59
CA VAL A 201 15.33 19.82 1.17
C VAL A 201 15.12 18.44 0.58
N VAL A 202 14.22 17.66 1.15
CA VAL A 202 13.88 16.34 0.62
C VAL A 202 13.15 16.47 -0.72
N MET A 203 12.20 17.40 -0.81
CA MET A 203 11.44 17.63 -2.05
C MET A 203 12.34 18.09 -3.19
N GLU A 204 13.39 18.89 -2.91
CA GLU A 204 14.40 19.26 -3.92
C GLU A 204 15.23 18.03 -4.39
N CYS A 205 15.44 17.05 -3.53
CA CYS A 205 16.07 15.79 -3.93
C CYS A 205 15.15 14.95 -4.85
N ILE A 206 13.85 14.95 -4.58
CA ILE A 206 12.82 14.19 -5.31
C ILE A 206 12.47 14.90 -6.63
N GLU A 207 12.14 16.18 -6.58
CA GLU A 207 11.66 16.99 -7.70
C GLU A 207 12.49 18.26 -7.85
N PRO A 208 13.76 18.15 -8.31
CA PRO A 208 14.61 19.32 -8.49
C PRO A 208 13.99 20.29 -9.50
N GLU A 209 14.35 21.56 -9.42
CA GLU A 209 13.88 22.58 -10.33
C GLU A 209 14.09 22.16 -11.80
N GLY A 210 13.01 22.19 -12.60
CA GLY A 210 12.99 21.72 -14.00
C GLY A 210 12.98 20.21 -14.18
N GLY A 211 12.93 19.43 -13.10
CA GLY A 211 12.80 17.97 -13.13
C GLY A 211 11.37 17.48 -13.35
N GLU A 212 11.24 16.17 -13.61
CA GLU A 212 9.94 15.53 -13.71
C GLU A 212 9.25 15.48 -12.33
N LYS A 213 7.92 15.58 -12.32
CA LYS A 213 7.12 15.41 -11.11
C LYS A 213 6.93 13.94 -10.78
N VAL A 214 6.76 13.62 -9.50
CA VAL A 214 6.45 12.29 -9.01
C VAL A 214 5.00 12.24 -8.58
N GLU A 215 4.14 11.75 -9.46
CA GLU A 215 2.73 11.52 -9.21
C GLU A 215 2.44 10.02 -9.27
N PHE A 216 1.22 9.58 -8.90
CA PHE A 216 0.90 8.15 -8.96
C PHE A 216 0.80 7.62 -10.39
N GLU A 217 0.35 8.42 -11.34
CA GLU A 217 0.18 8.05 -12.75
C GLU A 217 1.28 8.62 -13.67
N SER A 218 2.00 9.66 -13.19
CA SER A 218 3.08 10.31 -13.92
C SER A 218 4.30 10.48 -13.03
N TYR A 219 5.39 9.78 -13.34
CA TYR A 219 6.63 9.77 -12.57
C TYR A 219 7.81 9.41 -13.45
N PRO A 220 9.05 9.72 -13.04
CA PRO A 220 10.26 9.35 -13.78
C PRO A 220 10.36 7.82 -13.93
N ARG A 221 10.21 7.33 -15.15
CA ARG A 221 10.23 5.89 -15.48
C ARG A 221 11.67 5.40 -15.73
N SER A 222 12.53 5.58 -14.71
CA SER A 222 13.96 5.32 -14.83
C SER A 222 14.58 4.87 -13.52
N ILE A 223 15.35 3.78 -13.56
CA ILE A 223 16.18 3.36 -12.42
C ILE A 223 17.27 4.39 -12.13
N ALA A 224 17.80 5.07 -13.14
CA ALA A 224 18.82 6.10 -12.95
C ALA A 224 18.29 7.26 -12.09
N TYR A 225 17.03 7.66 -12.28
CA TYR A 225 16.39 8.66 -11.43
C TYR A 225 16.42 8.23 -9.95
N LEU A 226 15.96 7.02 -9.63
CA LEU A 226 15.90 6.51 -8.26
C LEU A 226 17.26 6.44 -7.59
N VAL A 227 18.27 5.98 -8.33
CA VAL A 227 19.66 5.91 -7.84
C VAL A 227 20.21 7.30 -7.57
N GLU A 228 20.01 8.26 -8.46
CA GLU A 228 20.51 9.63 -8.27
C GLU A 228 19.73 10.37 -7.17
N MET A 229 18.42 10.20 -7.09
CA MET A 229 17.62 10.73 -5.99
C MET A 229 18.14 10.23 -4.64
N ARG A 230 18.32 8.91 -4.48
CA ARG A 230 18.86 8.32 -3.24
C ARG A 230 20.28 8.84 -2.91
N LYS A 231 21.16 8.98 -3.91
CA LYS A 231 22.49 9.57 -3.70
C LYS A 231 22.41 11.02 -3.22
N LYS A 232 21.46 11.82 -3.74
CA LYS A 232 21.26 13.20 -3.27
C LYS A 232 20.80 13.19 -1.81
N VAL A 233 19.79 12.38 -1.46
CA VAL A 233 19.32 12.22 -0.09
C VAL A 233 20.47 11.86 0.86
N ASN A 234 21.26 10.83 0.53
CA ASN A 234 22.39 10.42 1.35
C ASN A 234 23.43 11.54 1.53
N ARG A 235 23.79 12.26 0.46
CA ARG A 235 24.73 13.41 0.54
C ARG A 235 24.20 14.51 1.46
N GLU A 236 22.90 14.80 1.41
CA GLU A 236 22.31 15.81 2.28
C GLU A 236 22.28 15.37 3.75
N ILE A 237 22.08 14.08 4.03
CA ILE A 237 22.22 13.49 5.38
C ILE A 237 23.68 13.64 5.85
N GLU A 238 24.65 13.18 5.06
CA GLU A 238 26.08 13.22 5.41
C GLU A 238 26.60 14.64 5.72
N LYS A 239 26.08 15.67 5.03
CA LYS A 239 26.44 17.08 5.30
C LYS A 239 25.97 17.55 6.69
N ARG A 240 24.92 16.96 7.23
CA ARG A 240 24.29 17.39 8.50
C ARG A 240 24.69 16.52 9.70
N MET A 241 25.29 15.37 9.44
CA MET A 241 25.86 14.53 10.49
C MET A 241 27.31 14.90 10.87
N LYS A 242 27.92 15.84 10.14
CA LYS A 242 29.24 16.39 10.42
C LYS A 242 29.16 17.66 11.25
#